data_5b9bedb6461ea13d98c3b4f41acb7a39
#
_entry.id   5b9bedb6461ea13d98c3b4f41acb7a39
#
_cell.length_a   1.000
_cell.length_b   1.000
_cell.length_c   1.000
_cell.angle_alpha   90.00
_cell.angle_beta   90.00
_cell.angle_gamma   90.00
#
_symmetry.space_group_name_H-M   'P 1'
#
loop_
_entity.id
_entity.type
_entity.pdbx_description
1 polymer ?
#
loop_
_entity_poly.entity_id
_entity_poly.type
_entity_poly.pdbx_seq_one_letter_code
_entity_poly.pdbx_strand_id
1 'polypeptide(L)'
;MKRSKPTNSSTNSSTTRRPPSVSSARQLGELQALMAGAIMRPLTARNRMQPRTAGGQPMARVAESFIKPNDRLTSFERLEIYNRQYWWRILDCFYDDYPGLRAVIGDRKFDRLAHAYLERYPSESFTLRNLGRRLERFLRAEPKWIAPHQRLALDMARLEWANIVAFDEAAKPAIHVDDLLGRKPSKVRLGLQPYITLLEVRYPVDDLLIAAKKGDDWLRGEASNAVELHHRRAVRINIRRLKPQRLYIAAHRMNCAVYYKSLSREQFEVLRDLQRGATLEKACAVLLKRRSRAGEASATQVQRWFQEWTSFSWFCQR
;
A
#
# COMPACT_ATOMS: atom_id res chain seq x y z
N MET A 1 21.06 0.87 -83.46
CA MET A 1 21.50 1.43 -82.19
C MET A 1 20.58 0.96 -81.08
N LYS A 2 21.00 -0.08 -80.34
CA LYS A 2 20.27 -0.62 -79.21
C LYS A 2 20.82 0.00 -77.92
N ARG A 3 19.98 0.75 -77.14
CA ARG A 3 20.34 1.24 -75.80
C ARG A 3 19.94 0.19 -74.80
N SER A 4 20.92 -0.36 -74.11
CA SER A 4 20.76 -1.20 -72.92
C SER A 4 20.43 -0.36 -71.68
N LYS A 5 19.41 -0.75 -70.89
CA LYS A 5 19.09 -0.24 -69.58
C LYS A 5 19.93 -0.95 -68.52
N PRO A 6 20.43 -0.27 -67.48
CA PRO A 6 21.04 -0.92 -66.34
C PRO A 6 19.92 -1.37 -65.38
N THR A 7 19.90 -2.65 -65.05
CA THR A 7 19.15 -3.20 -63.92
C THR A 7 19.87 -2.97 -62.60
N ASN A 8 19.32 -2.12 -61.77
CA ASN A 8 19.81 -1.90 -60.40
C ASN A 8 18.95 -2.78 -59.45
N SER A 9 19.45 -3.94 -59.11
CA SER A 9 18.86 -4.82 -58.07
C SER A 9 19.62 -4.54 -56.76
N SER A 10 19.12 -3.58 -55.96
CA SER A 10 19.52 -3.44 -54.57
C SER A 10 18.67 -4.36 -53.71
N THR A 11 19.17 -5.56 -53.45
CA THR A 11 18.65 -6.47 -52.44
C THR A 11 18.94 -5.91 -51.06
N ASN A 12 17.94 -5.23 -50.48
CA ASN A 12 17.94 -4.83 -49.10
C ASN A 12 17.70 -6.08 -48.23
N SER A 13 18.74 -6.81 -47.87
CA SER A 13 18.66 -7.90 -46.91
C SER A 13 18.50 -7.31 -45.49
N SER A 14 17.27 -7.05 -45.08
CA SER A 14 16.92 -6.83 -43.66
C SER A 14 17.14 -8.15 -42.93
N THR A 15 18.31 -8.31 -42.33
CA THR A 15 18.60 -9.40 -41.39
C THR A 15 17.72 -9.22 -40.15
N THR A 16 16.52 -9.76 -40.18
CA THR A 16 15.67 -9.91 -39.01
C THR A 16 16.37 -10.86 -38.06
N ARG A 17 17.12 -10.31 -37.09
CA ARG A 17 17.66 -11.10 -35.96
C ARG A 17 16.52 -11.83 -35.27
N ARG A 18 16.54 -13.16 -35.34
CA ARG A 18 15.63 -14.04 -34.62
C ARG A 18 15.80 -13.75 -33.12
N PRO A 19 14.72 -13.48 -32.35
CA PRO A 19 14.87 -13.29 -30.92
C PRO A 19 15.51 -14.53 -30.29
N PRO A 20 16.30 -14.38 -29.22
CA PRO A 20 17.01 -15.47 -28.59
C PRO A 20 16.02 -16.55 -28.15
N SER A 21 16.29 -17.80 -28.55
CA SER A 21 15.56 -18.95 -28.01
C SER A 21 16.01 -19.13 -26.56
N VAL A 22 15.05 -19.03 -25.60
CA VAL A 22 15.31 -19.29 -24.20
C VAL A 22 15.45 -20.80 -24.01
N SER A 23 16.68 -21.27 -23.78
CA SER A 23 16.98 -22.69 -23.62
C SER A 23 17.35 -23.09 -22.17
N SER A 24 17.50 -22.11 -21.26
CA SER A 24 17.87 -22.37 -19.86
C SER A 24 17.12 -21.42 -18.90
N ALA A 25 17.00 -21.86 -17.64
CA ALA A 25 16.41 -21.05 -16.56
C ALA A 25 17.19 -19.72 -16.35
N ARG A 26 18.51 -19.74 -16.53
CA ARG A 26 19.36 -18.54 -16.46
C ARG A 26 18.99 -17.54 -17.54
N GLN A 27 18.89 -17.97 -18.78
CA GLN A 27 18.51 -17.11 -19.91
C GLN A 27 17.10 -16.53 -19.73
N LEU A 28 16.16 -17.33 -19.18
CA LEU A 28 14.84 -16.85 -18.83
C LEU A 28 14.91 -15.73 -17.78
N GLY A 29 15.69 -15.92 -16.73
CA GLY A 29 15.90 -14.91 -15.68
C GLY A 29 16.50 -13.61 -16.23
N GLU A 30 17.49 -13.70 -17.10
CA GLU A 30 18.12 -12.55 -17.74
C GLU A 30 17.11 -11.79 -18.63
N LEU A 31 16.29 -12.51 -19.39
CA LEU A 31 15.22 -11.92 -20.21
C LEU A 31 14.14 -11.24 -19.35
N GLN A 32 13.72 -11.89 -18.28
CA GLN A 32 12.75 -11.33 -17.32
C GLN A 32 13.28 -10.05 -16.66
N ALA A 33 14.56 -10.04 -16.26
CA ALA A 33 15.20 -8.86 -15.68
C ALA A 33 15.28 -7.70 -16.68
N LEU A 34 15.63 -8.00 -17.93
CA LEU A 34 15.67 -6.99 -19.00
C LEU A 34 14.28 -6.39 -19.27
N MET A 35 13.26 -7.24 -19.37
CA MET A 35 11.88 -6.81 -19.54
C MET A 35 11.38 -6.01 -18.35
N ALA A 36 11.61 -6.48 -17.11
CA ALA A 36 11.24 -5.76 -15.90
C ALA A 36 11.91 -4.38 -15.84
N GLY A 37 13.20 -4.28 -16.13
CA GLY A 37 13.93 -3.00 -16.19
C GLY A 37 13.35 -2.01 -17.20
N ALA A 38 12.79 -2.50 -18.30
CA ALA A 38 12.13 -1.65 -19.29
C ALA A 38 10.72 -1.23 -18.88
N ILE A 39 9.87 -2.18 -18.41
CA ILE A 39 8.47 -1.90 -18.09
C ILE A 39 8.30 -1.13 -16.78
N MET A 40 9.19 -1.31 -15.80
CA MET A 40 9.16 -0.58 -14.54
C MET A 40 9.72 0.83 -14.62
N ARG A 41 10.34 1.20 -15.75
CA ARG A 41 10.86 2.55 -15.94
C ARG A 41 9.71 3.58 -15.91
N PRO A 42 9.86 4.70 -15.16
CA PRO A 42 8.81 5.71 -15.03
C PRO A 42 8.35 6.25 -16.39
N LEU A 43 7.06 6.52 -16.50
CA LEU A 43 6.49 7.16 -17.68
C LEU A 43 7.02 8.59 -17.83
N THR A 44 7.02 9.09 -19.07
CA THR A 44 7.21 10.52 -19.33
C THR A 44 6.04 11.34 -18.80
N ALA A 45 6.18 12.66 -18.69
CA ALA A 45 5.10 13.58 -18.34
C ALA A 45 3.86 13.50 -19.29
N ARG A 46 4.04 12.89 -20.47
CA ARG A 46 2.97 12.65 -21.45
C ARG A 46 2.40 11.23 -21.36
N ASN A 47 2.65 10.51 -20.27
CA ASN A 47 2.22 9.12 -20.06
C ASN A 47 2.70 8.16 -21.17
N ARG A 48 3.91 8.37 -21.68
CA ARG A 48 4.56 7.52 -22.69
C ARG A 48 5.79 6.85 -22.11
N MET A 49 6.19 5.71 -22.69
CA MET A 49 7.45 5.06 -22.33
C MET A 49 8.65 5.97 -22.64
N GLN A 50 9.66 5.94 -21.78
CA GLN A 50 10.91 6.68 -22.01
C GLN A 50 11.59 6.17 -23.28
N PRO A 51 12.06 7.09 -24.17
CA PRO A 51 12.71 6.70 -25.43
C PRO A 51 14.12 6.08 -25.23
N ARG A 52 14.68 6.23 -24.02
CA ARG A 52 16.01 5.71 -23.66
C ARG A 52 15.97 4.96 -22.33
N THR A 53 16.85 3.98 -22.17
CA THR A 53 17.11 3.31 -20.89
C THR A 53 17.79 4.26 -19.89
N ALA A 54 17.96 3.83 -18.63
CA ALA A 54 18.73 4.58 -17.64
C ALA A 54 20.22 4.76 -18.09
N GLY A 55 20.76 3.78 -18.80
CA GLY A 55 22.12 3.82 -19.39
C GLY A 55 22.23 4.57 -20.72
N GLY A 56 21.16 5.28 -21.17
CA GLY A 56 21.18 6.11 -22.37
C GLY A 56 20.95 5.36 -23.70
N GLN A 57 20.83 4.04 -23.70
CA GLN A 57 20.57 3.26 -24.91
C GLN A 57 19.15 3.55 -25.45
N PRO A 58 18.94 3.59 -26.78
CA PRO A 58 17.62 3.70 -27.38
C PRO A 58 16.72 2.54 -26.96
N MET A 59 15.56 2.83 -26.38
CA MET A 59 14.62 1.79 -25.91
C MET A 59 14.08 0.95 -27.07
N ALA A 60 13.98 1.48 -28.28
CA ALA A 60 13.62 0.74 -29.48
C ALA A 60 14.59 -0.43 -29.73
N ARG A 61 15.90 -0.20 -29.63
CA ARG A 61 16.91 -1.26 -29.79
C ARG A 61 16.82 -2.32 -28.69
N VAL A 62 16.53 -1.91 -27.47
CA VAL A 62 16.29 -2.84 -26.35
C VAL A 62 15.06 -3.69 -26.62
N ALA A 63 13.95 -3.07 -27.05
CA ALA A 63 12.73 -3.79 -27.39
C ALA A 63 12.94 -4.80 -28.54
N GLU A 64 13.64 -4.43 -29.60
CA GLU A 64 13.96 -5.29 -30.74
C GLU A 64 14.74 -6.55 -30.33
N SER A 65 15.50 -6.50 -29.23
CA SER A 65 16.31 -7.63 -28.80
C SER A 65 15.49 -8.81 -28.23
N PHE A 66 14.23 -8.57 -27.79
CA PHE A 66 13.41 -9.61 -27.15
C PHE A 66 11.92 -9.59 -27.54
N ILE A 67 11.43 -8.55 -28.22
CA ILE A 67 10.04 -8.45 -28.67
C ILE A 67 10.01 -8.43 -30.18
N LYS A 68 9.28 -9.35 -30.79
CA LYS A 68 9.00 -9.32 -32.24
C LYS A 68 7.98 -8.23 -32.55
N PRO A 69 8.16 -7.43 -33.61
CA PRO A 69 7.10 -6.58 -34.13
C PRO A 69 5.97 -7.46 -34.70
N ASN A 70 4.83 -6.85 -34.98
CA ASN A 70 3.77 -7.45 -35.78
C ASN A 70 3.41 -6.50 -36.94
N ASP A 71 2.37 -6.82 -37.68
CA ASP A 71 1.86 -6.06 -38.82
C ASP A 71 1.35 -4.65 -38.46
N ARG A 72 1.06 -4.41 -37.18
CA ARG A 72 0.47 -3.14 -36.69
C ARG A 72 1.39 -2.34 -35.80
N LEU A 73 2.29 -2.99 -35.06
CA LEU A 73 3.09 -2.37 -33.99
C LEU A 73 4.55 -2.79 -34.06
N THR A 74 5.43 -1.83 -33.90
CA THR A 74 6.87 -2.03 -33.70
C THR A 74 7.16 -2.71 -32.38
N SER A 75 8.35 -3.25 -32.20
CA SER A 75 8.81 -3.82 -30.92
C SER A 75 8.71 -2.81 -29.78
N PHE A 76 9.06 -1.54 -30.05
CA PHE A 76 8.95 -0.45 -29.07
C PHE A 76 7.51 -0.20 -28.65
N GLU A 77 6.58 -0.07 -29.58
CA GLU A 77 5.15 0.18 -29.28
C GLU A 77 4.53 -0.99 -28.50
N ARG A 78 4.90 -2.22 -28.81
CA ARG A 78 4.47 -3.39 -28.03
C ARG A 78 5.01 -3.37 -26.62
N LEU A 79 6.28 -3.00 -26.41
CA LEU A 79 6.88 -2.85 -25.09
C LEU A 79 6.22 -1.70 -24.30
N GLU A 80 5.91 -0.57 -24.98
CA GLU A 80 5.23 0.56 -24.36
C GLU A 80 3.86 0.20 -23.78
N ILE A 81 3.10 -0.70 -24.43
CA ILE A 81 1.83 -1.18 -23.87
C ILE A 81 2.04 -1.78 -22.49
N TYR A 82 3.03 -2.67 -22.32
CA TYR A 82 3.33 -3.29 -21.02
C TYR A 82 3.85 -2.29 -19.99
N ASN A 83 4.72 -1.35 -20.39
CA ASN A 83 5.20 -0.28 -19.51
C ASN A 83 4.04 0.58 -19.00
N ARG A 84 3.13 1.01 -19.87
CA ARG A 84 1.95 1.80 -19.48
C ARG A 84 1.00 1.00 -18.59
N GLN A 85 0.72 -0.26 -18.93
CA GLN A 85 -0.14 -1.14 -18.12
C GLN A 85 0.44 -1.37 -16.72
N TYR A 86 1.75 -1.57 -16.59
CA TYR A 86 2.41 -1.69 -15.29
C TYR A 86 2.18 -0.43 -14.45
N TRP A 87 2.50 0.75 -14.98
CA TRP A 87 2.36 2.00 -14.25
C TRP A 87 0.90 2.31 -13.89
N TRP A 88 -0.03 2.08 -14.80
CA TRP A 88 -1.44 2.27 -14.49
C TRP A 88 -1.91 1.33 -13.39
N ARG A 89 -1.49 0.07 -13.42
CA ARG A 89 -1.88 -0.90 -12.39
C ARG A 89 -1.36 -0.51 -11.01
N ILE A 90 -0.09 -0.12 -10.88
CA ILE A 90 0.46 0.24 -9.57
C ILE A 90 -0.07 1.58 -9.05
N LEU A 91 -0.32 2.54 -9.94
CA LEU A 91 -0.95 3.82 -9.59
C LEU A 91 -2.40 3.59 -9.16
N ASP A 92 -3.17 2.81 -9.89
CA ASP A 92 -4.55 2.47 -9.58
C ASP A 92 -4.67 1.83 -8.19
N CYS A 93 -3.86 0.82 -7.93
CA CYS A 93 -3.75 0.20 -6.61
C CYS A 93 -3.41 1.23 -5.52
N PHE A 94 -2.46 2.13 -5.79
CA PHE A 94 -2.07 3.15 -4.82
C PHE A 94 -3.17 4.18 -4.57
N TYR A 95 -3.97 4.52 -5.58
CA TYR A 95 -5.14 5.38 -5.44
C TYR A 95 -6.26 4.72 -4.63
N ASP A 96 -6.47 3.41 -4.80
CA ASP A 96 -7.45 2.63 -4.04
C ASP A 96 -7.04 2.45 -2.57
N ASP A 97 -5.73 2.32 -2.31
CA ASP A 97 -5.17 2.12 -0.98
C ASP A 97 -5.17 3.40 -0.13
N TYR A 98 -5.10 4.60 -0.76
CA TYR A 98 -4.90 5.88 -0.06
C TYR A 98 -5.93 6.98 -0.39
N PRO A 99 -7.25 6.68 -0.38
CA PRO A 99 -8.30 7.67 -0.68
C PRO A 99 -8.35 8.81 0.34
N GLY A 100 -8.10 8.54 1.62
CA GLY A 100 -8.10 9.54 2.69
C GLY A 100 -6.90 10.49 2.58
N LEU A 101 -5.70 9.99 2.34
CA LEU A 101 -4.53 10.83 2.09
C LEU A 101 -4.75 11.73 0.88
N ARG A 102 -5.30 11.17 -0.20
CA ARG A 102 -5.69 11.90 -1.40
C ARG A 102 -6.69 13.02 -1.08
N ALA A 103 -7.70 12.74 -0.26
CA ALA A 103 -8.69 13.73 0.18
C ALA A 103 -8.06 14.87 1.01
N VAL A 104 -7.02 14.57 1.81
CA VAL A 104 -6.30 15.55 2.63
C VAL A 104 -5.41 16.47 1.80
N ILE A 105 -4.63 15.93 0.85
CA ILE A 105 -3.63 16.72 0.12
C ILE A 105 -4.10 17.18 -1.27
N GLY A 106 -5.22 16.63 -1.76
CA GLY A 106 -5.82 16.93 -3.05
C GLY A 106 -5.22 16.14 -4.21
N ASP A 107 -6.02 15.93 -5.26
CA ASP A 107 -5.74 15.06 -6.41
C ASP A 107 -4.38 15.33 -7.07
N ARG A 108 -4.13 16.59 -7.48
CA ARG A 108 -2.90 16.96 -8.20
C ARG A 108 -1.63 16.72 -7.40
N LYS A 109 -1.70 16.89 -6.08
CA LYS A 109 -0.56 16.70 -5.20
C LYS A 109 -0.35 15.24 -4.91
N PHE A 110 -1.44 14.50 -4.72
CA PHE A 110 -1.42 13.06 -4.53
C PHE A 110 -0.84 12.35 -5.76
N ASP A 111 -1.26 12.71 -6.97
CA ASP A 111 -0.73 12.16 -8.21
C ASP A 111 0.80 12.29 -8.30
N ARG A 112 1.32 13.51 -8.07
CA ARG A 112 2.77 13.75 -8.06
C ARG A 112 3.50 12.99 -6.96
N LEU A 113 2.88 12.90 -5.78
CA LEU A 113 3.41 12.13 -4.65
C LEU A 113 3.48 10.65 -5.00
N ALA A 114 2.41 10.08 -5.58
CA ALA A 114 2.35 8.67 -5.97
C ALA A 114 3.46 8.31 -6.95
N HIS A 115 3.65 9.11 -7.99
CA HIS A 115 4.74 8.92 -8.96
C HIS A 115 6.12 9.00 -8.28
N ALA A 116 6.39 10.04 -7.50
CA ALA A 116 7.68 10.21 -6.82
C ALA A 116 7.96 9.09 -5.80
N TYR A 117 6.94 8.63 -5.11
CA TYR A 117 7.05 7.54 -4.16
C TYR A 117 7.34 6.20 -4.87
N LEU A 118 6.56 5.85 -5.89
CA LEU A 118 6.69 4.59 -6.63
C LEU A 118 7.98 4.54 -7.46
N GLU A 119 8.47 5.68 -7.92
CA GLU A 119 9.79 5.80 -8.56
C GLU A 119 10.93 5.54 -7.56
N ARG A 120 10.80 6.05 -6.33
CA ARG A 120 11.78 5.85 -5.24
C ARG A 120 11.71 4.45 -4.64
N TYR A 121 10.53 3.87 -4.55
CA TYR A 121 10.24 2.56 -3.98
C TYR A 121 9.41 1.71 -4.94
N PRO A 122 10.03 1.20 -6.01
CA PRO A 122 9.33 0.36 -6.97
C PRO A 122 8.81 -0.92 -6.33
N SER A 123 7.85 -1.57 -6.97
CA SER A 123 7.34 -2.87 -6.53
C SER A 123 8.45 -3.91 -6.56
N GLU A 124 8.67 -4.59 -5.44
CA GLU A 124 9.70 -5.64 -5.27
C GLU A 124 9.06 -7.05 -5.21
N SER A 125 7.74 -7.13 -5.35
CA SER A 125 6.99 -8.39 -5.22
C SER A 125 5.99 -8.54 -6.36
N PHE A 126 5.60 -9.79 -6.64
CA PHE A 126 4.50 -10.11 -7.56
C PHE A 126 3.13 -9.68 -7.00
N THR A 127 3.04 -9.44 -5.68
CA THR A 127 1.84 -8.90 -5.05
C THR A 127 1.97 -7.38 -4.85
N LEU A 128 0.87 -6.63 -5.02
CA LEU A 128 0.83 -5.20 -4.81
C LEU A 128 0.53 -4.81 -3.36
N ARG A 129 0.26 -5.78 -2.49
CA ARG A 129 -0.07 -5.60 -1.08
C ARG A 129 0.89 -4.67 -0.33
N ASN A 130 2.17 -4.82 -0.57
CA ASN A 130 3.22 -4.10 0.17
C ASN A 130 3.63 -2.77 -0.48
N LEU A 131 2.88 -2.32 -1.49
CA LEU A 131 3.24 -1.16 -2.29
C LEU A 131 3.43 0.10 -1.42
N GLY A 132 2.54 0.35 -0.47
CA GLY A 132 2.57 1.49 0.43
C GLY A 132 3.41 1.32 1.71
N ARG A 133 4.06 0.18 1.93
CA ARG A 133 4.77 -0.15 3.17
C ARG A 133 5.79 0.90 3.64
N ARG A 134 6.41 1.60 2.70
CA ARG A 134 7.45 2.60 2.98
C ARG A 134 6.92 4.05 2.91
N LEU A 135 5.61 4.24 2.70
CA LEU A 135 5.02 5.56 2.46
C LEU A 135 5.18 6.48 3.69
N GLU A 136 4.91 6.01 4.90
CA GLU A 136 5.11 6.82 6.12
C GLU A 136 6.56 7.32 6.22
N ARG A 137 7.54 6.46 5.98
CA ARG A 137 8.97 6.82 5.99
C ARG A 137 9.28 7.88 4.93
N PHE A 138 8.75 7.71 3.72
CA PHE A 138 8.93 8.67 2.64
C PHE A 138 8.34 10.04 2.98
N LEU A 139 7.12 10.09 3.50
CA LEU A 139 6.44 11.33 3.89
C LEU A 139 7.15 12.06 5.04
N ARG A 140 7.75 11.33 5.98
CA ARG A 140 8.57 11.91 7.05
C ARG A 140 9.87 12.49 6.55
N ALA A 141 10.51 11.85 5.58
CA ALA A 141 11.74 12.32 4.95
C ALA A 141 11.51 13.53 4.03
N GLU A 142 10.35 13.60 3.38
CA GLU A 142 10.01 14.64 2.41
C GLU A 142 8.66 15.31 2.72
N PRO A 143 8.56 16.07 3.81
CA PRO A 143 7.29 16.67 4.29
C PRO A 143 6.66 17.67 3.32
N LYS A 144 7.38 18.10 2.28
CA LYS A 144 6.86 18.95 1.19
C LYS A 144 5.65 18.33 0.51
N TRP A 145 5.58 17.00 0.45
CA TRP A 145 4.49 16.28 -0.20
C TRP A 145 3.16 16.40 0.55
N ILE A 146 3.21 16.64 1.84
CA ILE A 146 2.04 16.68 2.72
C ILE A 146 1.84 18.05 3.42
N ALA A 147 2.66 19.05 3.07
CA ALA A 147 2.46 20.43 3.55
C ALA A 147 1.15 21.00 2.96
N PRO A 148 0.39 21.90 3.68
CA PRO A 148 0.67 22.35 5.05
C PRO A 148 0.11 21.42 6.14
N HIS A 149 -0.52 20.28 5.78
CA HIS A 149 -1.28 19.41 6.69
C HIS A 149 -0.48 18.18 7.15
N GLN A 150 0.83 18.34 7.45
CA GLN A 150 1.77 17.24 7.67
C GLN A 150 1.26 16.22 8.68
N ARG A 151 0.79 16.69 9.84
CA ARG A 151 0.34 15.77 10.90
C ARG A 151 -0.89 14.98 10.52
N LEU A 152 -1.89 15.66 9.98
CA LEU A 152 -3.13 15.00 9.53
C LEU A 152 -2.85 13.98 8.41
N ALA A 153 -2.04 14.36 7.42
CA ALA A 153 -1.70 13.49 6.31
C ALA A 153 -0.88 12.27 6.76
N LEU A 154 0.04 12.42 7.71
CA LEU A 154 0.78 11.30 8.30
C LEU A 154 -0.13 10.37 9.10
N ASP A 155 -1.02 10.91 9.92
CA ASP A 155 -1.96 10.10 10.69
C ASP A 155 -2.91 9.34 9.76
N MET A 156 -3.36 9.98 8.65
CA MET A 156 -4.18 9.35 7.62
C MET A 156 -3.44 8.21 6.92
N ALA A 157 -2.23 8.47 6.40
CA ALA A 157 -1.44 7.44 5.71
C ALA A 157 -1.14 6.23 6.62
N ARG A 158 -0.92 6.45 7.92
CA ARG A 158 -0.73 5.38 8.91
C ARG A 158 -2.00 4.56 9.12
N LEU A 159 -3.17 5.20 9.16
CA LEU A 159 -4.43 4.50 9.28
C LEU A 159 -4.74 3.68 8.02
N GLU A 160 -4.49 4.24 6.84
CA GLU A 160 -4.70 3.54 5.56
C GLU A 160 -3.75 2.34 5.41
N TRP A 161 -2.50 2.49 5.81
CA TRP A 161 -1.60 1.34 5.89
C TRP A 161 -2.09 0.29 6.89
N ALA A 162 -2.59 0.71 8.07
CA ALA A 162 -3.18 -0.20 9.04
C ALA A 162 -4.45 -0.91 8.50
N ASN A 163 -5.22 -0.26 7.63
CA ASN A 163 -6.36 -0.87 6.92
C ASN A 163 -5.90 -2.01 6.00
N ILE A 164 -4.82 -1.80 5.23
CA ILE A 164 -4.24 -2.83 4.35
C ILE A 164 -3.74 -4.02 5.20
N VAL A 165 -3.00 -3.74 6.27
CA VAL A 165 -2.51 -4.78 7.19
C VAL A 165 -3.69 -5.55 7.81
N ALA A 166 -4.73 -4.85 8.27
CA ALA A 166 -5.89 -5.49 8.87
C ALA A 166 -6.64 -6.40 7.89
N PHE A 167 -6.71 -6.01 6.62
CA PHE A 167 -7.37 -6.81 5.57
C PHE A 167 -6.57 -8.04 5.17
N ASP A 168 -5.27 -7.88 4.89
CA ASP A 168 -4.46 -8.88 4.20
C ASP A 168 -3.60 -9.76 5.12
N GLU A 169 -3.29 -9.31 6.36
CA GLU A 169 -2.34 -10.05 7.19
C GLU A 169 -2.93 -11.38 7.66
N ALA A 170 -2.11 -12.43 7.62
CA ALA A 170 -2.54 -13.76 8.05
C ALA A 170 -2.88 -13.80 9.54
N ALA A 171 -4.00 -14.45 9.89
CA ALA A 171 -4.35 -14.70 11.28
C ALA A 171 -3.50 -15.84 11.86
N LYS A 172 -3.17 -15.73 13.15
CA LYS A 172 -2.65 -16.84 13.96
C LYS A 172 -3.79 -17.53 14.70
N PRO A 173 -3.61 -18.77 15.19
CA PRO A 173 -4.60 -19.41 16.05
C PRO A 173 -4.98 -18.51 17.22
N ALA A 174 -6.28 -18.27 17.40
CA ALA A 174 -6.79 -17.45 18.49
C ALA A 174 -6.65 -18.17 19.83
N ILE A 175 -6.45 -17.40 20.90
CA ILE A 175 -6.49 -17.91 22.27
C ILE A 175 -7.92 -17.74 22.79
N HIS A 176 -8.49 -18.79 23.34
CA HIS A 176 -9.77 -18.79 24.02
C HIS A 176 -9.61 -18.65 25.53
N VAL A 177 -10.66 -18.25 26.23
CA VAL A 177 -10.63 -18.08 27.70
C VAL A 177 -10.22 -19.36 28.40
N ASP A 178 -10.68 -20.51 27.91
CA ASP A 178 -10.39 -21.83 28.47
C ASP A 178 -8.88 -22.16 28.45
N ASP A 179 -8.15 -21.66 27.46
CA ASP A 179 -6.69 -21.82 27.36
C ASP A 179 -5.92 -21.11 28.50
N LEU A 180 -6.58 -20.19 29.17
CA LEU A 180 -6.01 -19.37 30.25
C LEU A 180 -6.43 -19.82 31.63
N LEU A 181 -7.40 -20.72 31.74
CA LEU A 181 -7.90 -21.20 33.02
C LEU A 181 -6.76 -21.86 33.83
N GLY A 182 -6.66 -21.52 35.10
CA GLY A 182 -5.65 -22.05 36.02
C GLY A 182 -4.23 -21.51 35.83
N ARG A 183 -3.97 -20.67 34.81
CA ARG A 183 -2.64 -20.05 34.59
C ARG A 183 -2.46 -18.81 35.45
N LYS A 184 -1.28 -18.67 36.06
CA LYS A 184 -0.92 -17.47 36.84
C LYS A 184 -0.70 -16.28 35.88
N PRO A 185 -1.34 -15.11 36.09
CA PRO A 185 -1.19 -13.92 35.22
C PRO A 185 0.27 -13.47 35.00
N SER A 186 1.13 -13.73 35.98
CA SER A 186 2.58 -13.45 35.90
C SER A 186 3.32 -14.32 34.86
N LYS A 187 2.72 -15.44 34.45
CA LYS A 187 3.30 -16.35 33.45
C LYS A 187 2.59 -16.28 32.09
N VAL A 188 1.41 -15.65 32.02
CA VAL A 188 0.64 -15.52 30.79
C VAL A 188 1.21 -14.40 29.91
N ARG A 189 1.56 -14.74 28.66
CA ARG A 189 1.95 -13.79 27.62
C ARG A 189 1.01 -13.93 26.43
N LEU A 190 0.23 -12.89 26.18
CA LEU A 190 -0.69 -12.82 25.06
C LEU A 190 0.00 -12.05 23.91
N GLY A 191 -0.08 -12.59 22.69
CA GLY A 191 0.20 -11.84 21.48
C GLY A 191 -1.06 -11.17 20.97
N LEU A 192 -0.94 -10.04 20.29
CA LEU A 192 -2.02 -9.54 19.45
C LEU A 192 -1.93 -10.17 18.07
N GLN A 193 -3.10 -10.41 17.45
CA GLN A 193 -3.15 -10.88 16.08
C GLN A 193 -2.31 -9.98 15.15
N PRO A 194 -1.58 -10.53 14.17
CA PRO A 194 -0.73 -9.75 13.27
C PRO A 194 -1.49 -8.68 12.47
N TYR A 195 -2.77 -8.91 12.22
CA TYR A 195 -3.65 -7.97 11.52
C TYR A 195 -4.14 -6.81 12.39
N ILE A 196 -3.73 -6.71 13.66
CA ILE A 196 -4.10 -5.60 14.54
C ILE A 196 -3.00 -4.55 14.55
N THR A 197 -3.36 -3.33 14.21
CA THR A 197 -2.48 -2.17 14.30
C THR A 197 -3.01 -1.18 15.32
N LEU A 198 -2.19 -0.90 16.34
CA LEU A 198 -2.49 0.12 17.35
C LEU A 198 -1.93 1.47 16.92
N LEU A 199 -2.77 2.49 16.85
CA LEU A 199 -2.42 3.83 16.40
C LEU A 199 -2.71 4.87 17.47
N GLU A 200 -1.72 5.73 17.73
CA GLU A 200 -1.93 7.02 18.39
C GLU A 200 -1.92 8.10 17.32
N VAL A 201 -3.04 8.81 17.17
CA VAL A 201 -3.26 9.85 16.15
C VAL A 201 -3.70 11.17 16.79
N ARG A 202 -3.63 12.26 16.03
CA ARG A 202 -4.00 13.61 16.49
C ARG A 202 -5.27 14.14 15.85
N TYR A 203 -5.89 13.37 14.95
CA TYR A 203 -7.12 13.75 14.27
C TYR A 203 -8.03 12.53 14.15
N PRO A 204 -9.37 12.70 14.04
CA PRO A 204 -10.33 11.61 13.84
C PRO A 204 -10.24 11.06 12.42
N VAL A 205 -9.10 10.45 12.10
CA VAL A 205 -8.78 9.97 10.74
C VAL A 205 -9.60 8.75 10.31
N ASP A 206 -10.14 8.00 11.26
CA ASP A 206 -11.07 6.91 11.05
C ASP A 206 -12.41 7.42 10.49
N ASP A 207 -13.01 8.44 11.11
CA ASP A 207 -14.23 9.06 10.60
C ASP A 207 -14.01 9.69 9.21
N LEU A 208 -12.86 10.36 9.04
CA LEU A 208 -12.49 10.98 7.78
C LEU A 208 -12.29 9.95 6.66
N LEU A 209 -11.65 8.81 6.97
CA LEU A 209 -11.43 7.73 6.00
C LEU A 209 -12.75 7.07 5.61
N ILE A 210 -13.65 6.81 6.58
CA ILE A 210 -14.99 6.28 6.32
C ILE A 210 -15.77 7.23 5.40
N ALA A 211 -15.71 8.53 5.67
CA ALA A 211 -16.36 9.53 4.82
C ALA A 211 -15.78 9.59 3.41
N ALA A 212 -14.44 9.49 3.27
CA ALA A 212 -13.76 9.46 1.98
C ALA A 212 -14.16 8.21 1.16
N LYS A 213 -14.21 7.03 1.80
CA LYS A 213 -14.60 5.77 1.15
C LYS A 213 -16.07 5.78 0.70
N LYS A 214 -17.01 6.29 1.51
CA LYS A 214 -18.42 6.39 1.11
C LYS A 214 -18.62 7.24 -0.14
N GLY A 215 -17.84 8.30 -0.30
CA GLY A 215 -17.86 9.13 -1.52
C GLY A 215 -17.30 8.40 -2.75
N ASP A 216 -16.37 7.47 -2.56
CA ASP A 216 -15.75 6.69 -3.64
C ASP A 216 -16.62 5.48 -4.07
N ASP A 217 -17.36 4.85 -3.15
CA ASP A 217 -18.20 3.69 -3.45
C ASP A 217 -19.34 4.01 -4.42
N TRP A 218 -19.87 5.25 -4.35
CA TRP A 218 -20.86 5.72 -5.33
C TRP A 218 -20.28 5.79 -6.75
N LEU A 219 -18.99 6.12 -6.88
CA LEU A 219 -18.30 6.20 -8.17
C LEU A 219 -17.89 4.84 -8.72
N ARG A 220 -17.73 3.83 -7.87
CA ARG A 220 -17.35 2.46 -8.26
C ARG A 220 -18.48 1.70 -8.96
N GLY A 221 -19.75 2.02 -8.68
CA GLY A 221 -20.92 1.37 -9.29
C GLY A 221 -21.02 1.54 -10.81
N GLU A 222 -20.38 2.57 -11.38
CA GLU A 222 -20.50 2.90 -12.80
C GLU A 222 -19.26 2.55 -13.65
N ALA A 223 -18.14 2.10 -13.08
CA ALA A 223 -16.86 2.03 -13.78
C ALA A 223 -16.20 0.64 -13.77
N SER A 224 -16.89 -0.42 -14.19
CA SER A 224 -16.26 -1.76 -14.23
C SER A 224 -15.24 -1.97 -15.37
N ASN A 225 -15.13 -1.06 -16.36
CA ASN A 225 -14.23 -1.18 -17.53
C ASN A 225 -13.54 0.13 -17.95
N ALA A 226 -13.45 1.14 -17.10
CA ALA A 226 -12.97 2.46 -17.53
C ALA A 226 -11.45 2.55 -17.57
N VAL A 227 -10.92 2.77 -18.75
CA VAL A 227 -9.54 3.16 -19.08
C VAL A 227 -9.21 4.59 -18.61
N GLU A 228 -10.19 5.34 -18.10
CA GLU A 228 -10.06 6.75 -17.72
C GLU A 228 -9.99 6.94 -16.20
N LEU A 229 -8.87 6.60 -15.61
CA LEU A 229 -8.57 6.74 -14.18
C LEU A 229 -8.39 8.18 -13.68
N HIS A 230 -8.28 9.14 -14.57
CA HIS A 230 -7.76 10.48 -14.25
C HIS A 230 -8.80 11.49 -13.76
N HIS A 231 -10.09 11.14 -13.63
CA HIS A 231 -11.14 12.10 -13.36
C HIS A 231 -11.93 11.90 -12.07
N ARG A 232 -11.53 10.96 -11.21
CA ARG A 232 -12.16 10.75 -9.90
C ARG A 232 -11.77 11.90 -8.97
N ARG A 233 -12.68 12.82 -8.70
CA ARG A 233 -12.45 13.88 -7.71
C ARG A 233 -12.48 13.29 -6.30
N ALA A 234 -11.44 13.57 -5.52
CA ALA A 234 -11.43 13.21 -4.10
C ALA A 234 -12.57 13.92 -3.36
N VAL A 235 -13.16 13.24 -2.38
CA VAL A 235 -14.08 13.86 -1.43
C VAL A 235 -13.33 14.96 -0.68
N ARG A 236 -13.86 16.18 -0.68
CA ARG A 236 -13.22 17.31 0.01
C ARG A 236 -13.52 17.24 1.50
N ILE A 237 -12.50 16.98 2.29
CA ILE A 237 -12.55 17.08 3.75
C ILE A 237 -12.45 18.54 4.15
N ASN A 238 -13.35 19.01 5.03
CA ASN A 238 -13.25 20.37 5.58
C ASN A 238 -12.18 20.43 6.70
N ILE A 239 -10.93 20.44 6.31
CA ILE A 239 -9.77 20.40 7.21
C ILE A 239 -9.76 21.61 8.16
N ARG A 240 -10.27 22.77 7.76
CA ARG A 240 -10.25 24.00 8.58
C ARG A 240 -11.05 23.88 9.88
N ARG A 241 -12.01 22.95 9.94
CA ARG A 241 -12.85 22.70 11.14
C ARG A 241 -12.27 21.63 12.06
N LEU A 242 -11.21 20.94 11.66
CA LEU A 242 -10.63 19.86 12.44
C LEU A 242 -9.74 20.45 13.55
N LYS A 243 -10.05 20.11 14.78
CA LYS A 243 -9.20 20.42 15.93
C LYS A 243 -8.34 19.21 16.29
N PRO A 244 -7.02 19.38 16.51
CA PRO A 244 -6.19 18.27 16.93
C PRO A 244 -6.55 17.81 18.34
N GLN A 245 -6.77 16.51 18.49
CA GLN A 245 -6.95 15.85 19.79
C GLN A 245 -6.25 14.50 19.77
N ARG A 246 -5.76 14.06 20.92
CA ARG A 246 -5.10 12.75 21.02
C ARG A 246 -6.15 11.66 21.05
N LEU A 247 -6.07 10.75 20.07
CA LEU A 247 -6.96 9.61 19.92
C LEU A 247 -6.14 8.34 19.82
N TYR A 248 -6.74 7.24 20.27
CA TYR A 248 -6.16 5.91 20.22
C TYR A 248 -7.11 4.99 19.46
N ILE A 249 -6.60 4.32 18.44
CA ILE A 249 -7.39 3.48 17.53
C ILE A 249 -6.71 2.12 17.40
N ALA A 250 -7.52 1.06 17.44
CA ALA A 250 -7.13 -0.26 16.96
C ALA A 250 -7.79 -0.51 15.60
N ALA A 251 -6.99 -0.58 14.55
CA ALA A 251 -7.46 -1.11 13.26
C ALA A 251 -7.38 -2.63 13.31
N HIS A 252 -8.48 -3.31 13.02
CA HIS A 252 -8.58 -4.77 13.10
C HIS A 252 -9.57 -5.30 12.08
N ARG A 253 -9.60 -6.64 11.92
CA ARG A 253 -10.53 -7.34 11.04
C ARG A 253 -11.47 -8.22 11.84
N MET A 254 -12.71 -8.26 11.41
CA MET A 254 -13.72 -9.22 11.87
C MET A 254 -14.62 -9.59 10.68
N ASN A 255 -14.88 -10.87 10.47
CA ASN A 255 -15.74 -11.36 9.37
C ASN A 255 -15.38 -10.76 7.99
N CYS A 256 -14.09 -10.76 7.64
CA CYS A 256 -13.55 -10.21 6.38
C CYS A 256 -13.80 -8.70 6.17
N ALA A 257 -14.23 -7.97 7.20
CA ALA A 257 -14.37 -6.51 7.15
C ALA A 257 -13.41 -5.84 8.14
N VAL A 258 -12.87 -4.68 7.75
CA VAL A 258 -11.97 -3.89 8.60
C VAL A 258 -12.78 -2.91 9.45
N TYR A 259 -12.42 -2.85 10.72
CA TYR A 259 -13.03 -1.97 11.71
C TYR A 259 -11.98 -1.11 12.41
N TYR A 260 -12.39 0.05 12.86
CA TYR A 260 -11.59 0.98 13.65
C TYR A 260 -12.23 1.13 15.02
N LYS A 261 -11.61 0.54 16.05
CA LYS A 261 -12.10 0.63 17.41
C LYS A 261 -11.39 1.76 18.14
N SER A 262 -12.17 2.74 18.61
CA SER A 262 -11.65 3.77 19.53
C SER A 262 -11.32 3.13 20.87
N LEU A 263 -10.15 3.48 21.39
CA LEU A 263 -9.61 2.98 22.66
C LEU A 263 -9.45 4.12 23.65
N SER A 264 -9.63 3.85 24.94
CA SER A 264 -9.11 4.74 25.96
C SER A 264 -7.59 4.68 25.98
N ARG A 265 -6.96 5.65 26.61
CA ARG A 265 -5.49 5.66 26.79
C ARG A 265 -5.02 4.40 27.51
N GLU A 266 -5.73 4.01 28.55
CA GLU A 266 -5.46 2.82 29.37
C GLU A 266 -5.55 1.54 28.54
N GLN A 267 -6.62 1.38 27.79
CA GLN A 267 -6.79 0.24 26.88
C GLN A 267 -5.63 0.15 25.87
N PHE A 268 -5.27 1.29 25.27
CA PHE A 268 -4.16 1.35 24.31
C PHE A 268 -2.82 0.97 24.95
N GLU A 269 -2.53 1.46 26.18
CA GLU A 269 -1.29 1.15 26.88
C GLU A 269 -1.21 -0.33 27.24
N VAL A 270 -2.30 -0.95 27.72
CA VAL A 270 -2.36 -2.40 28.01
C VAL A 270 -2.12 -3.22 26.74
N LEU A 271 -2.84 -2.95 25.67
CA LEU A 271 -2.71 -3.68 24.41
C LEU A 271 -1.29 -3.51 23.83
N ARG A 272 -0.72 -2.32 23.88
CA ARG A 272 0.64 -2.05 23.41
C ARG A 272 1.69 -2.80 24.21
N ASP A 273 1.54 -2.90 25.54
CA ASP A 273 2.47 -3.64 26.39
C ASP A 273 2.37 -5.14 26.16
N LEU A 274 1.17 -5.68 25.96
CA LEU A 274 0.96 -7.07 25.53
C LEU A 274 1.61 -7.32 24.17
N GLN A 275 1.42 -6.44 23.20
CA GLN A 275 2.04 -6.53 21.88
C GLN A 275 3.57 -6.55 21.95
N ARG A 276 4.17 -5.81 22.90
CA ARG A 276 5.60 -5.81 23.20
C ARG A 276 6.08 -7.04 23.99
N GLY A 277 5.14 -7.85 24.50
CA GLY A 277 5.39 -9.11 25.17
C GLY A 277 5.47 -9.03 26.67
N ALA A 278 4.91 -8.01 27.27
CA ALA A 278 4.69 -8.00 28.71
C ALA A 278 3.80 -9.19 29.11
N THR A 279 3.96 -9.65 30.35
CA THR A 279 3.00 -10.59 30.95
C THR A 279 1.70 -9.86 31.23
N LEU A 280 0.60 -10.63 31.32
CA LEU A 280 -0.71 -10.06 31.63
C LEU A 280 -0.69 -9.23 32.91
N GLU A 281 -0.03 -9.71 33.94
CA GLU A 281 0.15 -8.98 35.22
C GLU A 281 0.88 -7.65 35.01
N LYS A 282 2.00 -7.64 34.26
CA LYS A 282 2.77 -6.39 33.99
C LYS A 282 1.98 -5.39 33.17
N ALA A 283 1.29 -5.84 32.16
CA ALA A 283 0.45 -4.98 31.30
C ALA A 283 -0.68 -4.32 32.14
N CYS A 284 -1.30 -5.06 33.05
CA CYS A 284 -2.34 -4.54 33.93
C CYS A 284 -1.79 -3.72 35.12
N ALA A 285 -0.54 -3.93 35.54
CA ALA A 285 0.07 -3.20 36.66
C ALA A 285 0.18 -1.67 36.39
N VAL A 286 0.28 -1.25 35.12
CA VAL A 286 0.25 0.16 34.73
C VAL A 286 -1.05 0.83 35.16
N LEU A 287 -2.17 0.11 35.10
CA LEU A 287 -3.49 0.59 35.55
C LEU A 287 -3.50 0.81 37.07
N LEU A 288 -2.90 -0.10 37.83
CA LEU A 288 -2.86 -0.03 39.31
C LEU A 288 -2.03 1.16 39.81
N LYS A 289 -0.89 1.47 39.17
CA LYS A 289 -0.03 2.58 39.56
C LYS A 289 -0.66 3.96 39.33
N ARG A 290 -1.59 4.10 38.39
CA ARG A 290 -2.30 5.36 38.10
C ARG A 290 -3.55 5.55 38.96
N ARG A 291 -4.09 4.47 39.52
CA ARG A 291 -5.28 4.46 40.37
C ARG A 291 -5.16 5.30 41.64
N SER A 292 -3.96 5.54 42.12
CA SER A 292 -3.74 6.36 43.34
C SER A 292 -4.08 7.85 43.15
N ARG A 293 -4.41 8.28 41.91
CA ARG A 293 -4.66 9.69 41.59
C ARG A 293 -6.02 10.06 40.99
N ALA A 294 -6.81 9.10 40.51
CA ALA A 294 -8.16 9.36 39.97
C ALA A 294 -8.95 8.04 39.93
N GLY A 295 -10.04 8.01 40.64
CA GLY A 295 -11.06 6.98 40.79
C GLY A 295 -11.05 5.73 39.91
N GLU A 296 -11.32 4.66 40.53
CA GLU A 296 -11.30 3.25 40.14
C GLU A 296 -11.86 2.92 38.74
N ALA A 297 -10.97 2.59 37.79
CA ALA A 297 -11.34 1.58 36.83
C ALA A 297 -11.32 0.23 37.57
N SER A 298 -12.46 -0.28 37.94
CA SER A 298 -12.56 -1.47 38.80
C SER A 298 -11.97 -2.69 38.05
N ALA A 299 -11.56 -3.71 38.82
CA ALA A 299 -11.17 -5.03 38.24
C ALA A 299 -12.23 -5.51 37.24
N THR A 300 -13.49 -5.24 37.48
CA THR A 300 -14.64 -5.48 36.61
C THR A 300 -14.49 -4.81 35.24
N GLN A 301 -13.97 -3.56 35.16
CA GLN A 301 -13.81 -2.88 33.87
C GLN A 301 -12.68 -3.49 33.04
N VAL A 302 -11.57 -3.85 33.69
CA VAL A 302 -10.47 -4.56 33.02
C VAL A 302 -10.95 -5.91 32.50
N GLN A 303 -11.72 -6.64 33.31
CA GLN A 303 -12.32 -7.91 32.89
C GLN A 303 -13.21 -7.73 31.66
N ARG A 304 -14.07 -6.70 31.63
CA ARG A 304 -14.90 -6.38 30.45
C ARG A 304 -14.08 -6.10 29.21
N TRP A 305 -12.95 -5.37 29.30
CA TRP A 305 -12.08 -5.14 28.18
C TRP A 305 -11.50 -6.44 27.60
N PHE A 306 -11.01 -7.33 28.47
CA PHE A 306 -10.50 -8.62 28.03
C PHE A 306 -11.57 -9.52 27.44
N GLN A 307 -12.77 -9.53 27.99
CA GLN A 307 -13.91 -10.24 27.41
C GLN A 307 -14.23 -9.73 26.00
N GLU A 308 -14.31 -8.41 25.84
CA GLU A 308 -14.56 -7.79 24.54
C GLU A 308 -13.45 -8.11 23.53
N TRP A 309 -12.19 -7.95 23.89
CA TRP A 309 -11.07 -8.24 22.99
C TRP A 309 -10.96 -9.72 22.63
N THR A 310 -11.32 -10.60 23.54
CA THR A 310 -11.38 -12.04 23.30
C THR A 310 -12.54 -12.38 22.36
N SER A 311 -13.71 -11.75 22.50
CA SER A 311 -14.83 -11.94 21.58
C SER A 311 -14.50 -11.50 20.15
N PHE A 312 -13.59 -10.55 19.99
CA PHE A 312 -13.05 -10.14 18.69
C PHE A 312 -11.89 -11.04 18.21
N SER A 313 -11.54 -12.08 18.95
CA SER A 313 -10.39 -12.96 18.66
C SER A 313 -9.06 -12.19 18.49
N TRP A 314 -8.84 -11.15 19.29
CA TRP A 314 -7.66 -10.30 19.17
C TRP A 314 -6.38 -10.94 19.68
N PHE A 315 -6.48 -11.96 20.53
CA PHE A 315 -5.33 -12.60 21.14
C PHE A 315 -4.90 -13.86 20.39
N CYS A 316 -3.60 -14.06 20.28
CA CYS A 316 -2.97 -15.26 19.71
C CYS A 316 -1.80 -15.72 20.55
N GLN A 317 -1.33 -16.94 20.30
CA GLN A 317 -0.07 -17.42 20.87
C GLN A 317 1.07 -16.59 20.30
N ARG A 318 2.01 -16.26 21.16
CA ARG A 318 3.17 -15.44 20.83
C ARG A 318 4.32 -16.28 20.26
#